data_7e6b721e01755f444286958524cb69b2
#
_entry.id   7e6b721e01755f444286958524cb69b2
#
_cell.length_a   1.000
_cell.length_b   1.000
_cell.length_c   1.000
_cell.angle_alpha   90.00
_cell.angle_beta   90.00
_cell.angle_gamma   90.00
#
_symmetry.space_group_name_H-M   'P 1'
#
loop_
_entity.id
_entity.type
_entity.pdbx_description
1 polymer ?
#
loop_
_entity_poly.entity_id
_entity_poly.type
_entity_poly.pdbx_seq_one_letter_code
_entity_poly.pdbx_strand_id
1 'polypeptide(L)'
;MNYKTYLFDFDYTLADSSRGIVKCFRIVLTRHQYLTVTDEAIKRTIGKTLEESFSILTGITDPEQLESFRQEYRQEADVHMNVNTRLFPDTLSTLKGLKKRGARVEIISTKYRFRILSYLEEYLPKDFLDIVVGGEDVKAPKPSPEGVLFALEHLGSTPEETLSI
;
A
#
# COMPACT_ATOMS: atom_id res chain seq x y z
N MET A 1 11.42 25.36 -2.04
CA MET A 1 11.67 24.67 -0.76
C MET A 1 12.35 23.34 -1.08
N ASN A 2 13.44 23.01 -0.40
CA ASN A 2 14.07 21.70 -0.53
C ASN A 2 13.70 20.87 0.69
N TYR A 3 12.69 20.00 0.54
CA TYR A 3 12.39 19.01 1.57
C TYR A 3 13.56 18.03 1.72
N LYS A 4 13.79 17.56 2.95
CA LYS A 4 14.82 16.57 3.28
C LYS A 4 14.28 15.15 3.34
N THR A 5 12.97 15.02 3.55
CA THR A 5 12.27 13.76 3.72
C THR A 5 11.06 13.70 2.77
N TYR A 6 10.90 12.58 2.10
CA TYR A 6 9.81 12.32 1.16
C TYR A 6 9.10 11.03 1.55
N LEU A 7 7.81 11.17 1.90
CA LEU A 7 6.93 10.06 2.26
C LEU A 7 6.02 9.76 1.07
N PHE A 8 6.15 8.57 0.50
CA PHE A 8 5.33 8.13 -0.62
C PHE A 8 4.26 7.14 -0.15
N ASP A 9 3.06 7.22 -0.74
CA ASP A 9 2.20 6.05 -0.78
C ASP A 9 2.74 5.06 -1.82
N PHE A 10 2.24 3.82 -1.81
CA PHE A 10 2.66 2.79 -2.75
C PHE A 10 1.66 2.62 -3.90
N ASP A 11 0.43 2.20 -3.57
CA ASP A 11 -0.59 1.92 -4.57
C ASP A 11 -1.08 3.21 -5.25
N TYR A 12 -1.05 3.26 -6.57
CA TYR A 12 -1.35 4.44 -7.41
C TYR A 12 -0.40 5.64 -7.25
N THR A 13 0.65 5.54 -6.46
CA THR A 13 1.68 6.58 -6.32
C THR A 13 3.01 6.12 -6.90
N LEU A 14 3.57 5.02 -6.41
CA LEU A 14 4.82 4.43 -6.91
C LEU A 14 4.57 3.30 -7.91
N ALA A 15 3.46 2.59 -7.76
CA ALA A 15 3.11 1.43 -8.57
C ALA A 15 1.61 1.38 -8.88
N ASP A 16 1.29 0.87 -10.07
CA ASP A 16 -0.05 0.40 -10.40
C ASP A 16 -0.17 -1.08 -10.05
N SER A 17 -0.79 -1.38 -8.92
CA SER A 17 -1.17 -2.72 -8.49
C SER A 17 -2.65 -3.03 -8.66
N SER A 18 -3.40 -2.13 -9.29
CA SER A 18 -4.85 -2.25 -9.44
C SER A 18 -5.28 -3.57 -10.07
N ARG A 19 -4.53 -4.06 -11.06
CA ARG A 19 -4.84 -5.34 -11.71
C ARG A 19 -4.74 -6.51 -10.75
N GLY A 20 -3.72 -6.55 -9.90
CA GLY A 20 -3.55 -7.57 -8.87
C GLY A 20 -4.63 -7.46 -7.79
N ILE A 21 -4.90 -6.24 -7.32
CA ILE A 21 -5.93 -5.97 -6.32
C ILE A 21 -7.30 -6.42 -6.82
N VAL A 22 -7.70 -5.97 -8.01
CA VAL A 22 -9.00 -6.36 -8.61
C VAL A 22 -9.09 -7.87 -8.75
N LYS A 23 -8.04 -8.54 -9.23
CA LYS A 23 -8.02 -10.00 -9.37
C LYS A 23 -8.24 -10.71 -8.04
N CYS A 24 -7.54 -10.32 -6.98
CA CYS A 24 -7.68 -10.94 -5.67
C CYS A 24 -9.08 -10.73 -5.08
N PHE A 25 -9.60 -9.49 -5.12
CA PHE A 25 -10.98 -9.23 -4.71
C PHE A 25 -11.99 -10.05 -5.53
N ARG A 26 -11.83 -10.10 -6.85
CA ARG A 26 -12.73 -10.83 -7.74
C ARG A 26 -12.82 -12.30 -7.38
N ILE A 27 -11.68 -12.94 -7.08
CA ILE A 27 -11.63 -14.36 -6.71
C ILE A 27 -12.43 -14.58 -5.41
N VAL A 28 -12.18 -13.79 -4.37
CA VAL A 28 -12.89 -13.91 -3.08
C VAL A 28 -14.39 -13.61 -3.24
N LEU A 29 -14.71 -12.49 -3.88
CA LEU A 29 -16.11 -12.10 -4.11
C LEU A 29 -16.89 -13.13 -4.89
N THR A 30 -16.30 -13.73 -5.94
CA THR A 30 -16.94 -14.79 -6.73
C THR A 30 -17.16 -16.05 -5.92
N ARG A 31 -16.19 -16.45 -5.09
CA ARG A 31 -16.30 -17.60 -4.19
C ARG A 31 -17.47 -17.48 -3.23
N HIS A 32 -17.75 -16.27 -2.78
CA HIS A 32 -18.86 -15.95 -1.88
C HIS A 32 -20.11 -15.41 -2.59
N GLN A 33 -20.25 -15.61 -3.91
CA GLN A 33 -21.40 -15.27 -4.73
C GLN A 33 -21.73 -13.76 -4.84
N TYR A 34 -20.78 -12.87 -4.60
CA TYR A 34 -20.91 -11.43 -4.85
C TYR A 34 -20.62 -11.09 -6.30
N LEU A 35 -21.42 -11.60 -7.22
CA LEU A 35 -21.17 -11.56 -8.67
C LEU A 35 -21.46 -10.20 -9.32
N THR A 36 -22.24 -9.35 -8.66
CA THR A 36 -22.64 -8.04 -9.19
C THR A 36 -21.67 -6.91 -8.90
N VAL A 37 -20.68 -7.15 -8.04
CA VAL A 37 -19.64 -6.15 -7.73
C VAL A 37 -18.79 -5.91 -8.98
N THR A 38 -18.68 -4.65 -9.41
CA THR A 38 -17.90 -4.28 -10.60
C THR A 38 -16.42 -4.05 -10.26
N ASP A 39 -15.55 -4.18 -11.27
CA ASP A 39 -14.13 -3.88 -11.10
C ASP A 39 -13.89 -2.40 -10.73
N GLU A 40 -14.73 -1.50 -11.24
CA GLU A 40 -14.65 -0.08 -10.87
C GLU A 40 -15.03 0.16 -9.40
N ALA A 41 -16.01 -0.59 -8.87
CA ALA A 41 -16.32 -0.53 -7.44
C ALA A 41 -15.12 -0.99 -6.60
N ILE A 42 -14.45 -2.08 -6.99
CA ILE A 42 -13.24 -2.56 -6.32
C ILE A 42 -12.14 -1.49 -6.36
N LYS A 43 -11.85 -0.93 -7.52
CA LYS A 43 -10.81 0.10 -7.68
C LYS A 43 -11.02 1.32 -6.79
N ARG A 44 -12.28 1.72 -6.54
CA ARG A 44 -12.61 2.84 -5.64
C ARG A 44 -12.30 2.56 -4.16
N THR A 45 -12.05 1.32 -3.79
CA THR A 45 -11.65 0.97 -2.42
C THR A 45 -10.13 0.92 -2.24
N ILE A 46 -9.34 1.06 -3.31
CA ILE A 46 -7.88 1.06 -3.22
C ILE A 46 -7.41 2.21 -2.30
N GLY A 47 -6.51 1.90 -1.37
CA GLY A 47 -6.07 2.82 -0.32
C GLY A 47 -6.78 2.64 1.03
N LYS A 48 -7.91 1.92 1.07
CA LYS A 48 -8.60 1.54 2.30
C LYS A 48 -8.05 0.23 2.87
N THR A 49 -8.42 -0.11 4.11
CA THR A 49 -8.14 -1.45 4.65
C THR A 49 -8.94 -2.53 3.90
N LEU A 50 -8.50 -3.78 3.98
CA LEU A 50 -9.22 -4.88 3.35
C LEU A 50 -10.61 -5.06 3.96
N GLU A 51 -10.72 -4.95 5.28
CA GLU A 51 -11.98 -5.05 6.01
C GLU A 51 -12.96 -3.96 5.56
N GLU A 52 -12.51 -2.71 5.50
CA GLU A 52 -13.32 -1.59 5.03
C GLU A 52 -13.76 -1.80 3.57
N SER A 53 -12.83 -2.26 2.72
CA SER A 53 -13.10 -2.52 1.32
C SER A 53 -14.13 -3.63 1.14
N PHE A 54 -13.98 -4.76 1.82
CA PHE A 54 -14.97 -5.84 1.78
C PHE A 54 -16.31 -5.38 2.34
N SER A 55 -16.34 -4.64 3.44
CA SER A 55 -17.59 -4.10 4.01
C SER A 55 -18.33 -3.21 3.00
N ILE A 56 -17.61 -2.31 2.32
CA ILE A 56 -18.20 -1.45 1.27
C ILE A 56 -18.75 -2.28 0.11
N LEU A 57 -18.00 -3.29 -0.34
CA LEU A 57 -18.34 -4.07 -1.53
C LEU A 57 -19.45 -5.11 -1.31
N THR A 58 -19.59 -5.60 -0.09
CA THR A 58 -20.52 -6.70 0.25
C THR A 58 -21.67 -6.29 1.16
N GLY A 59 -21.53 -5.18 1.89
CA GLY A 59 -22.47 -4.77 2.94
C GLY A 59 -22.27 -5.52 4.27
N ILE A 60 -21.29 -6.45 4.35
CA ILE A 60 -21.00 -7.18 5.57
C ILE A 60 -20.34 -6.24 6.59
N THR A 61 -20.78 -6.36 7.86
CA THR A 61 -20.20 -5.63 8.99
C THR A 61 -19.73 -6.55 10.11
N ASP A 62 -20.00 -7.86 9.98
CA ASP A 62 -19.54 -8.85 10.95
C ASP A 62 -18.02 -9.01 10.92
N PRO A 63 -17.31 -8.74 12.02
CA PRO A 63 -15.85 -8.76 12.07
C PRO A 63 -15.24 -10.12 11.74
N GLU A 64 -15.89 -11.23 12.11
CA GLU A 64 -15.38 -12.58 11.86
C GLU A 64 -15.45 -12.91 10.35
N GLN A 65 -16.52 -12.53 9.68
CA GLN A 65 -16.65 -12.71 8.23
C GLN A 65 -15.67 -11.82 7.46
N LEU A 66 -15.50 -10.56 7.86
CA LEU A 66 -14.52 -9.65 7.26
C LEU A 66 -13.09 -10.17 7.43
N GLU A 67 -12.75 -10.73 8.59
CA GLU A 67 -11.46 -11.35 8.84
C GLU A 67 -11.26 -12.58 7.94
N SER A 68 -12.28 -13.42 7.77
CA SER A 68 -12.21 -14.55 6.85
C SER A 68 -11.94 -14.10 5.41
N PHE A 69 -12.64 -13.08 4.91
CA PHE A 69 -12.40 -12.52 3.57
C PHE A 69 -11.00 -11.92 3.43
N ARG A 70 -10.52 -11.25 4.48
CA ARG A 70 -9.15 -10.74 4.52
C ARG A 70 -8.11 -11.85 4.40
N GLN A 71 -8.30 -12.95 5.11
CA GLN A 71 -7.39 -14.11 5.06
C GLN A 71 -7.39 -14.75 3.66
N GLU A 72 -8.56 -14.96 3.06
CA GLU A 72 -8.66 -15.47 1.70
C GLU A 72 -7.97 -14.54 0.69
N TYR A 73 -8.23 -13.23 0.78
CA TYR A 73 -7.55 -12.25 -0.06
C TYR A 73 -6.04 -12.30 0.06
N ARG A 74 -5.51 -12.47 1.28
CA ARG A 74 -4.05 -12.57 1.52
C ARG A 74 -3.46 -13.78 0.83
N GLN A 75 -4.13 -14.93 0.85
CA GLN A 75 -3.71 -16.13 0.15
C GLN A 75 -3.67 -15.90 -1.38
N GLU A 76 -4.69 -15.28 -1.94
CA GLU A 76 -4.71 -14.94 -3.37
C GLU A 76 -3.63 -13.90 -3.72
N ALA A 77 -3.39 -12.95 -2.84
CA ALA A 77 -2.37 -11.93 -3.06
C ALA A 77 -0.94 -12.50 -3.02
N ASP A 78 -0.67 -13.58 -2.28
CA ASP A 78 0.62 -14.26 -2.30
C ASP A 78 0.99 -14.78 -3.70
N VAL A 79 -0.01 -15.15 -4.47
CA VAL A 79 0.17 -15.69 -5.83
C VAL A 79 0.07 -14.62 -6.91
N HIS A 80 -0.86 -13.68 -6.75
CA HIS A 80 -1.29 -12.83 -7.86
C HIS A 80 -0.84 -11.37 -7.78
N MET A 81 -0.40 -10.87 -6.60
CA MET A 81 -0.15 -9.44 -6.44
C MET A 81 1.07 -8.96 -7.22
N ASN A 82 2.25 -9.50 -6.93
CA ASN A 82 3.50 -9.00 -7.51
C ASN A 82 3.53 -9.13 -9.04
N VAL A 83 3.08 -10.27 -9.59
CA VAL A 83 3.05 -10.50 -11.04
C VAL A 83 2.08 -9.58 -11.79
N ASN A 84 1.15 -8.93 -11.10
CA ASN A 84 0.19 -7.98 -11.63
C ASN A 84 0.42 -6.54 -11.12
N THR A 85 1.58 -6.25 -10.54
CA THR A 85 1.99 -4.92 -10.13
C THR A 85 3.03 -4.38 -11.09
N ARG A 86 2.98 -3.08 -11.41
CA ARG A 86 3.97 -2.42 -12.28
C ARG A 86 4.32 -1.06 -11.69
N LEU A 87 5.62 -0.77 -11.58
CA LEU A 87 6.08 0.58 -11.25
C LEU A 87 5.65 1.56 -12.34
N PHE A 88 5.31 2.79 -11.94
CA PHE A 88 5.17 3.86 -12.92
C PHE A 88 6.54 4.19 -13.54
N PRO A 89 6.57 4.70 -14.80
CA PRO A 89 7.82 4.89 -15.55
C PRO A 89 8.86 5.72 -14.81
N ASP A 90 8.43 6.74 -14.07
CA ASP A 90 9.33 7.68 -13.40
C ASP A 90 9.67 7.29 -11.94
N THR A 91 9.08 6.23 -11.41
CA THR A 91 9.26 5.84 -10.01
C THR A 91 10.73 5.65 -9.65
N LEU A 92 11.44 4.78 -10.37
CA LEU A 92 12.83 4.47 -10.03
C LEU A 92 13.77 5.66 -10.22
N SER A 93 13.59 6.44 -11.29
CA SER A 93 14.39 7.64 -11.53
C SER A 93 14.18 8.71 -10.46
N THR A 94 12.93 8.90 -10.03
CA THR A 94 12.57 9.83 -8.95
C THR A 94 13.19 9.41 -7.64
N LEU A 95 12.98 8.17 -7.20
CA LEU A 95 13.52 7.67 -5.93
C LEU A 95 15.05 7.75 -5.89
N LYS A 96 15.71 7.28 -6.95
CA LYS A 96 17.18 7.35 -7.07
C LYS A 96 17.69 8.79 -7.11
N GLY A 97 16.98 9.69 -7.79
CA GLY A 97 17.31 11.11 -7.85
C GLY A 97 17.21 11.80 -6.49
N LEU A 98 16.21 11.47 -5.68
CA LEU A 98 16.05 11.98 -4.32
C LEU A 98 17.19 11.49 -3.41
N LYS A 99 17.48 10.19 -3.41
CA LYS A 99 18.59 9.62 -2.62
C LYS A 99 19.94 10.22 -3.02
N LYS A 100 20.19 10.41 -4.33
CA LYS A 100 21.43 11.05 -4.81
C LYS A 100 21.61 12.49 -4.29
N ARG A 101 20.51 13.19 -4.00
CA ARG A 101 20.52 14.53 -3.38
C ARG A 101 20.60 14.50 -1.85
N GLY A 102 20.77 13.33 -1.24
CA GLY A 102 20.85 13.14 0.20
C GLY A 102 19.49 13.19 0.92
N ALA A 103 18.37 13.11 0.17
CA ALA A 103 17.05 13.05 0.78
C ALA A 103 16.77 11.68 1.37
N ARG A 104 15.97 11.64 2.44
CA ARG A 104 15.36 10.43 2.98
C ARG A 104 14.13 10.08 2.15
N VAL A 105 13.99 8.79 1.86
CA VAL A 105 12.90 8.28 1.01
C VAL A 105 12.21 7.13 1.74
N GLU A 106 10.93 7.28 1.94
CA GLU A 106 10.11 6.42 2.78
C GLU A 106 8.81 6.05 2.08
N ILE A 107 8.23 4.92 2.49
CA ILE A 107 6.91 4.50 2.03
C ILE A 107 5.99 4.34 3.24
N ILE A 108 4.79 4.92 3.15
CA ILE A 108 3.72 4.74 4.13
C ILE A 108 2.46 4.32 3.40
N SER A 109 2.01 3.10 3.62
CA SER A 109 0.89 2.51 2.87
C SER A 109 -0.03 1.68 3.76
N THR A 110 -1.28 1.53 3.36
CA THR A 110 -2.20 0.53 3.94
C THR A 110 -1.87 -0.89 3.50
N LYS A 111 -1.07 -1.04 2.42
CA LYS A 111 -0.52 -2.32 2.00
C LYS A 111 0.48 -2.85 3.03
N TYR A 112 0.56 -4.16 3.21
CA TYR A 112 1.53 -4.76 4.11
C TYR A 112 2.97 -4.52 3.65
N ARG A 113 3.83 -4.14 4.60
CA ARG A 113 5.24 -3.83 4.39
C ARG A 113 5.99 -4.94 3.65
N PHE A 114 5.81 -6.20 4.07
CA PHE A 114 6.51 -7.32 3.44
C PHE A 114 6.18 -7.46 1.95
N ARG A 115 4.96 -7.11 1.51
CA ARG A 115 4.58 -7.14 0.09
C ARG A 115 5.24 -6.04 -0.72
N ILE A 116 5.35 -4.85 -0.12
CA ILE A 116 6.05 -3.72 -0.75
C ILE A 116 7.53 -4.08 -0.93
N LEU A 117 8.16 -4.56 0.14
CA LEU A 117 9.57 -4.93 0.13
C LEU A 117 9.85 -6.07 -0.85
N SER A 118 9.09 -7.16 -0.81
CA SER A 118 9.28 -8.31 -1.73
C SER A 118 9.14 -7.92 -3.19
N TYR A 119 8.30 -6.93 -3.52
CA TYR A 119 8.18 -6.42 -4.87
C TYR A 119 9.35 -5.52 -5.26
N LEU A 120 9.76 -4.61 -4.38
CA LEU A 120 10.81 -3.64 -4.66
C LEU A 120 12.23 -4.24 -4.66
N GLU A 121 12.46 -5.39 -4.03
CA GLU A 121 13.75 -6.12 -4.04
C GLU A 121 14.23 -6.46 -5.46
N GLU A 122 13.32 -6.56 -6.43
CA GLU A 122 13.68 -6.76 -7.84
C GLU A 122 14.29 -5.50 -8.50
N TYR A 123 14.05 -4.31 -7.94
CA TYR A 123 14.36 -3.02 -8.56
C TYR A 123 15.35 -2.17 -7.78
N LEU A 124 15.39 -2.34 -6.47
CA LEU A 124 16.15 -1.50 -5.54
C LEU A 124 16.98 -2.36 -4.57
N PRO A 125 18.18 -1.88 -4.17
CA PRO A 125 18.94 -2.51 -3.10
C PRO A 125 18.12 -2.63 -1.80
N LYS A 126 18.39 -3.64 -1.00
CA LYS A 126 17.64 -3.95 0.23
C LYS A 126 17.52 -2.77 1.20
N ASP A 127 18.58 -1.97 1.32
CA ASP A 127 18.65 -0.83 2.25
C ASP A 127 18.43 0.52 1.54
N PHE A 128 17.76 0.52 0.39
CA PHE A 128 17.55 1.73 -0.38
C PHE A 128 16.55 2.69 0.29
N LEU A 129 15.47 2.17 0.85
CA LEU A 129 14.46 2.95 1.56
C LEU A 129 14.88 3.13 3.02
N ASP A 130 14.68 4.33 3.55
CA ASP A 130 15.04 4.63 4.94
C ASP A 130 14.06 3.97 5.93
N ILE A 131 12.77 3.94 5.59
CA ILE A 131 11.74 3.16 6.29
C ILE A 131 10.58 2.81 5.36
N VAL A 132 9.91 1.71 5.65
CA VAL A 132 8.62 1.34 5.06
C VAL A 132 7.65 1.04 6.20
N VAL A 133 6.55 1.80 6.26
CA VAL A 133 5.46 1.61 7.22
C VAL A 133 4.28 1.02 6.46
N GLY A 134 3.93 -0.21 6.79
CA GLY A 134 2.80 -0.93 6.20
C GLY A 134 1.57 -0.94 7.11
N GLY A 135 0.49 -1.50 6.61
CA GLY A 135 -0.76 -1.61 7.36
C GLY A 135 -0.65 -2.40 8.67
N GLU A 136 0.32 -3.33 8.76
CA GLU A 136 0.60 -4.10 9.97
C GLU A 136 1.38 -3.34 11.04
N ASP A 137 1.99 -2.21 10.70
CA ASP A 137 2.85 -1.44 11.60
C ASP A 137 2.09 -0.39 12.41
N VAL A 138 0.83 -0.14 12.09
CA VAL A 138 -0.01 0.88 12.73
C VAL A 138 -1.30 0.29 13.29
N LYS A 139 -1.82 0.88 14.37
CA LYS A 139 -3.11 0.52 14.94
C LYS A 139 -4.26 1.23 14.22
N ALA A 140 -4.03 2.48 13.84
CA ALA A 140 -4.98 3.29 13.10
C ALA A 140 -4.44 3.56 11.68
N PRO A 141 -5.07 2.96 10.63
CA PRO A 141 -4.66 3.17 9.25
C PRO A 141 -5.00 4.58 8.75
N LYS A 142 -4.49 4.96 7.59
CA LYS A 142 -4.89 6.20 6.92
C LYS A 142 -6.42 6.32 6.85
N PRO A 143 -6.99 7.48 7.13
CA PRO A 143 -6.40 8.81 7.19
C PRO A 143 -5.77 9.20 8.56
N SER A 144 -5.63 8.28 9.51
CA SER A 144 -4.89 8.56 10.75
C SER A 144 -3.45 9.02 10.43
N PRO A 145 -2.92 10.01 11.14
CA PRO A 145 -1.54 10.44 10.99
C PRO A 145 -0.52 9.48 11.63
N GLU A 146 -0.96 8.41 12.28
CA GLU A 146 -0.10 7.50 13.07
C GLU A 146 1.12 7.02 12.30
N GLY A 147 0.95 6.53 11.06
CA GLY A 147 2.06 6.05 10.25
C GLY A 147 3.05 7.16 9.87
N VAL A 148 2.55 8.36 9.60
CA VAL A 148 3.39 9.54 9.31
C VAL A 148 4.18 9.94 10.55
N LEU A 149 3.52 10.05 11.70
CA LEU A 149 4.17 10.42 12.96
C LEU A 149 5.22 9.38 13.38
N PHE A 150 4.90 8.11 13.23
CA PHE A 150 5.85 7.01 13.48
C PHE A 150 7.11 7.15 12.61
N ALA A 151 6.95 7.40 11.31
CA ALA A 151 8.07 7.57 10.38
C ALA A 151 8.91 8.80 10.72
N LEU A 152 8.29 9.95 11.00
CA LEU A 152 8.97 11.18 11.39
C LEU A 152 9.79 11.01 12.67
N GLU A 153 9.21 10.38 13.70
CA GLU A 153 9.91 10.10 14.96
C GLU A 153 11.12 9.19 14.74
N HIS A 154 10.93 8.11 13.99
CA HIS A 154 11.98 7.12 13.73
C HIS A 154 13.20 7.72 13.02
N LEU A 155 12.98 8.70 12.17
CA LEU A 155 14.02 9.34 11.36
C LEU A 155 14.53 10.66 11.93
N GLY A 156 13.93 11.15 13.02
CA GLY A 156 14.23 12.47 13.54
C GLY A 156 13.97 13.59 12.52
N SER A 157 12.91 13.43 11.70
CA SER A 157 12.46 14.43 10.73
C SER A 157 11.34 15.28 11.31
N THR A 158 11.22 16.52 10.81
CA THR A 158 10.11 17.40 11.19
C THR A 158 9.10 17.54 10.06
N PRO A 159 7.83 17.89 10.35
CA PRO A 159 6.81 18.11 9.32
C PRO A 159 7.22 19.19 8.31
N GLU A 160 7.92 20.24 8.74
CA GLU A 160 8.35 21.37 7.89
C GLU A 160 9.40 20.95 6.85
N GLU A 161 10.16 19.90 7.14
CA GLU A 161 11.19 19.35 6.26
C GLU A 161 10.69 18.18 5.41
N THR A 162 9.42 17.80 5.56
CA THR A 162 8.84 16.57 4.98
C THR A 162 7.77 16.89 3.95
N LEU A 163 7.83 16.21 2.82
CA LEU A 163 6.77 16.20 1.81
C LEU A 163 6.11 14.81 1.76
N SER A 164 4.80 14.78 1.95
CA SER A 164 3.98 13.58 1.76
C SER A 164 3.28 13.62 0.39
N ILE A 165 3.34 12.49 -0.31
CA ILE A 165 2.89 12.31 -1.70
C ILE A 165 1.93 11.11 -1.76
#